data_fdeabc1d6aab1018963a095b37fbacea
#
_entry.id   fdeabc1d6aab1018963a095b37fbacea
#
_cell.length_a   1.000
_cell.length_b   1.000
_cell.length_c   1.000
_cell.angle_alpha   90.00
_cell.angle_beta   90.00
_cell.angle_gamma   90.00
#
_symmetry.space_group_name_H-M   'P 1'
#
loop_
_entity.id
_entity.type
_entity.pdbx_description
1 polymer ?
#
loop_
_entity_poly.entity_id
_entity_poly.type
_entity_poly.pdbx_seq_one_letter_code
_entity_poly.pdbx_strand_id
1 'polypeptide(L)'
;MIFEQFYLECLSHASYLIGDDKTGKAVVVDPRRDVQQYVDAAREHGLRIELVLETHFHADFLSGHLEMAKATGAKIGYGSLANPKFAAQLFADGEKYSLGDVTLEIRHTPGHTPESISVVVYEHASDALPYGVLTGDTLFIGDVGRPDLLVSVGKTSNEMGHLLFASLRDKLLTLPDSTRVYPAHGAGSACGKNLSTETMSTIGEQRQTNYALQFTNIDDFISVVTEGQPPAPGYFVYDATLNSQERPVLDEHALPSQLSVEELVALSQKGTVIIDTRDPQLFATGHIVGSINVGFAGRYAEYAGAVVTPHDDIVIVTEGGYELEAKVRLARIGYDRVVGWCDVADLEKSPQSVRQGSRLTAKDFVERRFTVEGLQVVDVRNEGEFKLGSVSGAQNIPVVQLPNRLSELDASRPTVVYCAGGYRSSIASSLLKRAGFVDVSDVLGGFESIVLARPPQGW
;
A
#
# COMPACT_ATOMS: atom_id res chain seq x y z
N MET A 1 10.07 22.89 -19.49
CA MET A 1 9.74 21.52 -19.01
C MET A 1 8.48 21.55 -18.17
N ILE A 2 7.56 20.60 -18.31
CA ILE A 2 6.45 20.31 -17.39
C ILE A 2 6.89 19.17 -16.48
N PHE A 3 6.66 19.31 -15.18
CA PHE A 3 6.96 18.28 -14.17
C PHE A 3 5.82 18.30 -13.15
N GLU A 4 5.08 17.20 -13.05
CA GLU A 4 3.94 17.07 -12.15
C GLU A 4 4.07 15.79 -11.33
N GLN A 5 3.87 15.89 -10.00
CA GLN A 5 3.85 14.78 -9.07
C GLN A 5 2.41 14.46 -8.67
N PHE A 6 2.01 13.22 -8.80
CA PHE A 6 0.72 12.69 -8.35
C PHE A 6 0.97 11.86 -7.10
N TYR A 7 0.47 12.30 -5.96
CA TYR A 7 0.62 11.59 -4.71
C TYR A 7 -0.70 10.95 -4.28
N LEU A 8 -0.68 9.64 -4.01
CA LEU A 8 -1.82 8.86 -3.56
C LEU A 8 -1.65 8.49 -2.08
N GLU A 9 -2.27 9.24 -1.20
CA GLU A 9 -2.10 9.09 0.26
C GLU A 9 -2.44 7.67 0.76
N CYS A 10 -3.52 7.03 0.25
CA CYS A 10 -3.98 5.74 0.75
C CYS A 10 -3.05 4.55 0.46
N LEU A 11 -2.09 4.70 -0.47
CA LEU A 11 -1.00 3.76 -0.75
C LEU A 11 0.38 4.40 -0.49
N SER A 12 0.41 5.67 -0.07
CA SER A 12 1.65 6.45 0.11
C SER A 12 2.54 6.44 -1.14
N HIS A 13 1.93 6.42 -2.32
CA HIS A 13 2.58 6.23 -3.62
C HIS A 13 2.66 7.53 -4.41
N ALA A 14 3.80 7.80 -5.02
CA ALA A 14 4.04 8.92 -5.92
C ALA A 14 4.34 8.46 -7.33
N SER A 15 3.70 9.08 -8.32
CA SER A 15 3.96 8.92 -9.74
C SER A 15 4.17 10.28 -10.40
N TYR A 16 4.72 10.31 -11.61
CA TYR A 16 5.21 11.55 -12.19
C TYR A 16 4.86 11.67 -13.68
N LEU A 17 4.44 12.87 -14.09
CA LEU A 17 4.34 13.28 -15.48
C LEU A 17 5.49 14.25 -15.81
N ILE A 18 6.30 13.91 -16.81
CA ILE A 18 7.41 14.74 -17.27
C ILE A 18 7.21 15.02 -18.74
N GLY A 19 7.16 16.28 -19.13
CA GLY A 19 6.89 16.71 -20.49
C GLY A 19 7.83 17.80 -20.99
N ASP A 20 8.05 17.80 -22.30
CA ASP A 20 8.69 18.87 -23.02
C ASP A 20 7.60 19.70 -23.72
N ASP A 21 7.41 20.94 -23.26
CA ASP A 21 6.41 21.87 -23.77
C ASP A 21 6.66 22.35 -25.21
N LYS A 22 7.90 22.20 -25.73
CA LYS A 22 8.24 22.55 -27.10
C LYS A 22 7.86 21.47 -28.10
N THR A 23 8.08 20.22 -27.74
CA THR A 23 7.79 19.07 -28.61
C THR A 23 6.41 18.48 -28.38
N GLY A 24 5.79 18.79 -27.24
CA GLY A 24 4.53 18.18 -26.80
C GLY A 24 4.66 16.72 -26.42
N LYS A 25 5.88 16.21 -26.12
CA LYS A 25 6.13 14.82 -25.74
C LYS A 25 6.19 14.68 -24.22
N ALA A 26 5.69 13.56 -23.71
CA ALA A 26 5.71 13.27 -22.28
C ALA A 26 6.03 11.81 -21.97
N VAL A 27 6.50 11.61 -20.74
CA VAL A 27 6.65 10.33 -20.06
C VAL A 27 5.83 10.35 -18.79
N VAL A 28 5.18 9.23 -18.45
CA VAL A 28 4.63 8.99 -17.11
C VAL A 28 5.49 7.93 -16.42
N VAL A 29 5.86 8.17 -15.17
CA VAL A 29 6.69 7.26 -14.38
C VAL A 29 5.86 6.70 -13.23
N ASP A 30 5.88 5.37 -13.06
CA ASP A 30 5.20 4.59 -12.04
C ASP A 30 3.69 4.91 -11.90
N PRO A 31 2.89 4.89 -12.99
CA PRO A 31 1.47 5.21 -12.90
C PRO A 31 0.68 4.13 -12.17
N ARG A 32 -0.36 4.53 -11.45
CA ARG A 32 -1.40 3.62 -10.97
C ARG A 32 -2.37 3.23 -12.09
N ARG A 33 -3.18 2.18 -11.88
CA ARG A 33 -4.05 1.59 -12.91
C ARG A 33 -5.19 2.50 -13.39
N ASP A 34 -5.68 3.40 -12.56
CA ASP A 34 -6.66 4.43 -12.92
C ASP A 34 -5.92 5.58 -13.63
N VAL A 35 -5.70 5.39 -14.92
CA VAL A 35 -4.77 6.22 -15.72
C VAL A 35 -5.37 7.52 -16.23
N GLN A 36 -6.69 7.71 -16.14
CA GLN A 36 -7.37 8.86 -16.72
C GLN A 36 -6.80 10.20 -16.23
N GLN A 37 -6.41 10.30 -14.96
CA GLN A 37 -5.81 11.50 -14.41
C GLN A 37 -4.54 11.95 -15.13
N TYR A 38 -3.68 11.01 -15.54
CA TYR A 38 -2.44 11.33 -16.25
C TYR A 38 -2.73 11.76 -17.70
N VAL A 39 -3.72 11.11 -18.32
CA VAL A 39 -4.20 11.46 -19.67
C VAL A 39 -4.79 12.87 -19.68
N ASP A 40 -5.58 13.21 -18.66
CA ASP A 40 -6.18 14.54 -18.53
C ASP A 40 -5.13 15.60 -18.26
N ALA A 41 -4.19 15.37 -17.33
CA ALA A 41 -3.09 16.29 -17.05
C ALA A 41 -2.20 16.51 -18.30
N ALA A 42 -1.84 15.45 -19.03
CA ALA A 42 -1.09 15.58 -20.27
C ALA A 42 -1.85 16.42 -21.29
N ARG A 43 -3.16 16.21 -21.44
CA ARG A 43 -4.01 16.97 -22.36
C ARG A 43 -4.11 18.44 -21.96
N GLU A 44 -4.22 18.76 -20.68
CA GLU A 44 -4.26 20.13 -20.16
C GLU A 44 -2.99 20.91 -20.51
N HIS A 45 -1.84 20.24 -20.49
CA HIS A 45 -0.54 20.79 -20.88
C HIS A 45 -0.24 20.67 -22.40
N GLY A 46 -1.16 20.16 -23.21
CA GLY A 46 -0.92 19.94 -24.64
C GLY A 46 0.14 18.88 -24.95
N LEU A 47 0.33 17.93 -24.05
CA LEU A 47 1.32 16.87 -24.14
C LEU A 47 0.73 15.55 -24.65
N ARG A 48 1.56 14.75 -25.33
CA ARG A 48 1.28 13.38 -25.71
C ARG A 48 2.21 12.43 -24.97
N ILE A 49 1.65 11.51 -24.22
CA ILE A 49 2.40 10.48 -23.52
C ILE A 49 2.95 9.47 -24.54
N GLU A 50 4.26 9.40 -24.70
CA GLU A 50 4.96 8.49 -25.63
C GLU A 50 5.61 7.30 -24.95
N LEU A 51 5.87 7.41 -23.64
CA LEU A 51 6.48 6.37 -22.82
C LEU A 51 5.80 6.33 -21.47
N VAL A 52 5.54 5.13 -20.98
CA VAL A 52 5.29 4.84 -19.55
C VAL A 52 6.49 4.08 -19.03
N LEU A 53 7.16 4.64 -18.03
CA LEU A 53 8.41 4.09 -17.51
C LEU A 53 8.17 3.62 -16.07
N GLU A 54 8.50 2.37 -15.80
CA GLU A 54 8.42 1.79 -14.46
C GLU A 54 9.82 1.73 -13.85
N THR A 55 9.95 2.18 -12.60
CA THR A 55 11.23 2.12 -11.90
C THR A 55 11.59 0.68 -11.51
N HIS A 56 10.59 -0.15 -11.24
CA HIS A 56 10.73 -1.57 -10.88
C HIS A 56 9.38 -2.30 -10.99
N PHE A 57 9.35 -3.60 -10.76
CA PHE A 57 8.10 -4.34 -10.56
C PHE A 57 7.58 -4.10 -9.15
N HIS A 58 6.68 -3.13 -8.99
CA HIS A 58 6.08 -2.78 -7.72
C HIS A 58 5.38 -3.97 -7.06
N ALA A 59 5.54 -4.10 -5.74
CA ALA A 59 4.90 -5.17 -4.98
C ALA A 59 3.65 -4.70 -4.23
N ASP A 60 3.59 -3.44 -3.89
CA ASP A 60 2.56 -2.84 -3.05
C ASP A 60 1.35 -2.27 -3.81
N PHE A 61 1.46 -2.18 -5.14
CA PHE A 61 0.34 -1.87 -6.03
C PHE A 61 0.56 -2.45 -7.43
N LEU A 62 -0.53 -2.56 -8.17
CA LEU A 62 -0.51 -2.99 -9.56
C LEU A 62 -0.38 -1.76 -10.47
N SER A 63 0.77 -1.67 -11.17
CA SER A 63 1.12 -0.53 -12.03
C SER A 63 0.21 -0.40 -13.22
N GLY A 64 -0.02 0.84 -13.66
CA GLY A 64 -0.90 1.19 -14.77
C GLY A 64 -0.25 1.15 -16.16
N HIS A 65 0.91 0.53 -16.31
CA HIS A 65 1.64 0.54 -17.59
C HIS A 65 0.86 -0.07 -18.76
N LEU A 66 0.11 -1.17 -18.51
CA LEU A 66 -0.72 -1.79 -19.57
C LEU A 66 -1.95 -0.93 -19.90
N GLU A 67 -2.60 -0.36 -18.87
CA GLU A 67 -3.72 0.57 -19.02
C GLU A 67 -3.28 1.82 -19.78
N MET A 68 -2.13 2.39 -19.42
CA MET A 68 -1.57 3.58 -20.08
C MET A 68 -1.21 3.31 -21.53
N ALA A 69 -0.53 2.20 -21.82
CA ALA A 69 -0.20 1.79 -23.18
C ALA A 69 -1.45 1.61 -24.04
N LYS A 70 -2.51 1.02 -23.47
CA LYS A 70 -3.80 0.86 -24.16
C LYS A 70 -4.50 2.20 -24.42
N ALA A 71 -4.50 3.10 -23.42
CA ALA A 71 -5.20 4.39 -23.52
C ALA A 71 -4.52 5.38 -24.46
N THR A 72 -3.19 5.38 -24.54
CA THR A 72 -2.41 6.42 -25.24
C THR A 72 -1.61 5.92 -26.42
N GLY A 73 -1.37 4.63 -26.54
CA GLY A 73 -0.42 4.05 -27.49
C GLY A 73 1.05 4.21 -27.07
N ALA A 74 1.32 4.66 -25.84
CA ALA A 74 2.66 4.80 -25.31
C ALA A 74 3.39 3.46 -25.24
N LYS A 75 4.72 3.50 -25.42
CA LYS A 75 5.57 2.34 -25.16
C LYS A 75 5.70 2.13 -23.67
N ILE A 76 5.92 0.89 -23.25
CA ILE A 76 6.25 0.57 -21.87
C ILE A 76 7.77 0.45 -21.75
N GLY A 77 8.37 1.07 -20.73
CA GLY A 77 9.82 1.08 -20.50
C GLY A 77 10.20 0.52 -19.13
N TYR A 78 11.31 -0.20 -19.09
CA TYR A 78 11.96 -0.73 -17.88
C TYR A 78 13.47 -0.65 -17.99
N GLY A 79 14.20 -0.80 -16.89
CA GLY A 79 15.64 -1.09 -16.92
C GLY A 79 15.95 -2.42 -17.60
N SER A 80 17.10 -2.55 -18.25
CA SER A 80 17.45 -3.75 -19.05
C SER A 80 17.66 -5.02 -18.21
N LEU A 81 17.67 -4.91 -16.88
CA LEU A 81 17.68 -6.07 -15.98
C LEU A 81 16.28 -6.64 -15.71
N ALA A 82 15.22 -5.91 -16.08
CA ALA A 82 13.85 -6.40 -15.99
C ALA A 82 13.58 -7.48 -17.05
N ASN A 83 12.65 -8.40 -16.71
CA ASN A 83 12.23 -9.48 -17.63
C ASN A 83 10.69 -9.51 -17.74
N PRO A 84 10.07 -8.45 -18.28
CA PRO A 84 8.62 -8.41 -18.50
C PRO A 84 8.21 -9.48 -19.52
N LYS A 85 7.00 -10.03 -19.33
CA LYS A 85 6.40 -11.03 -20.26
C LYS A 85 5.51 -10.40 -21.31
N PHE A 86 5.63 -9.11 -21.51
CA PHE A 86 4.99 -8.28 -22.52
C PHE A 86 6.03 -7.43 -23.27
N ALA A 87 5.61 -6.80 -24.35
CA ALA A 87 6.51 -5.96 -25.14
C ALA A 87 6.90 -4.69 -24.35
N ALA A 88 8.20 -4.52 -24.11
CA ALA A 88 8.75 -3.37 -23.40
C ALA A 88 10.05 -2.88 -24.05
N GLN A 89 10.30 -1.58 -23.99
CA GLN A 89 11.59 -0.98 -24.29
C GLN A 89 12.49 -1.12 -23.04
N LEU A 90 13.64 -1.74 -23.21
CA LEU A 90 14.58 -1.97 -22.12
C LEU A 90 15.74 -0.98 -22.24
N PHE A 91 16.00 -0.24 -21.16
CA PHE A 91 17.00 0.81 -21.11
C PHE A 91 18.27 0.31 -20.41
N ALA A 92 19.43 0.53 -21.05
CA ALA A 92 20.73 0.25 -20.44
C ALA A 92 21.08 1.28 -19.35
N ASP A 93 22.01 0.90 -18.47
CA ASP A 93 22.56 1.83 -17.46
C ASP A 93 23.29 2.99 -18.15
N GLY A 94 22.94 4.23 -17.77
CA GLY A 94 23.43 5.46 -18.37
C GLY A 94 22.78 5.84 -19.70
N GLU A 95 21.80 5.06 -20.21
CA GLU A 95 21.09 5.39 -21.44
C GLU A 95 20.23 6.63 -21.25
N LYS A 96 20.21 7.47 -22.27
CA LYS A 96 19.43 8.72 -22.28
C LYS A 96 18.23 8.61 -23.21
N TYR A 97 17.06 9.01 -22.71
CA TYR A 97 15.84 9.15 -23.47
C TYR A 97 15.49 10.64 -23.61
N SER A 98 15.34 11.13 -24.86
CA SER A 98 15.07 12.53 -25.12
C SER A 98 13.59 12.73 -25.49
N LEU A 99 12.95 13.69 -24.83
CA LEU A 99 11.64 14.22 -25.21
C LEU A 99 11.76 15.43 -26.14
N GLY A 100 12.96 15.92 -26.35
CA GLY A 100 13.31 17.14 -27.06
C GLY A 100 14.39 17.86 -26.29
N ASP A 101 14.10 19.00 -25.67
CA ASP A 101 15.02 19.66 -24.74
C ASP A 101 15.14 18.86 -23.43
N VAL A 102 14.02 18.31 -22.93
CA VAL A 102 14.03 17.49 -21.72
C VAL A 102 14.67 16.13 -21.98
N THR A 103 15.58 15.73 -21.11
CA THR A 103 16.31 14.45 -21.21
C THR A 103 16.21 13.66 -19.91
N LEU A 104 15.96 12.37 -20.03
CA LEU A 104 15.92 11.40 -18.93
C LEU A 104 17.15 10.49 -19.05
N GLU A 105 17.96 10.39 -18.00
CA GLU A 105 19.08 9.44 -17.92
C GLU A 105 18.70 8.29 -16.97
N ILE A 106 18.75 7.07 -17.47
CA ILE A 106 18.40 5.88 -16.72
C ILE A 106 19.61 5.40 -15.95
N ARG A 107 19.51 5.23 -14.65
CA ARG A 107 20.55 4.63 -13.80
C ARG A 107 20.03 3.35 -13.20
N HIS A 108 20.73 2.25 -13.39
CA HIS A 108 20.43 0.99 -12.72
C HIS A 108 20.79 1.12 -11.24
N THR A 109 19.79 0.93 -10.38
CA THR A 109 19.91 1.05 -8.92
C THR A 109 19.32 -0.17 -8.22
N PRO A 110 19.84 -1.39 -8.50
CA PRO A 110 19.34 -2.62 -7.87
C PRO A 110 19.57 -2.59 -6.37
N GLY A 111 18.67 -3.29 -5.64
CA GLY A 111 18.78 -3.43 -4.18
C GLY A 111 17.45 -3.58 -3.48
N HIS A 112 16.46 -2.75 -3.78
CA HIS A 112 15.07 -3.01 -3.42
C HIS A 112 14.51 -4.17 -4.26
N THR A 113 14.63 -4.05 -5.59
CA THR A 113 14.49 -5.16 -6.54
C THR A 113 15.75 -5.28 -7.41
N PRO A 114 15.98 -6.45 -8.07
CA PRO A 114 17.17 -6.64 -8.92
C PRO A 114 17.21 -5.74 -10.15
N GLU A 115 16.03 -5.37 -10.67
CA GLU A 115 15.83 -4.59 -11.90
C GLU A 115 15.59 -3.11 -11.65
N SER A 116 15.59 -2.66 -10.40
CA SER A 116 15.32 -1.26 -10.04
C SER A 116 16.17 -0.27 -10.80
N ILE A 117 15.54 0.82 -11.23
CA ILE A 117 16.21 1.98 -11.84
C ILE A 117 15.83 3.26 -11.11
N SER A 118 16.70 4.26 -11.26
CA SER A 118 16.39 5.65 -10.94
C SER A 118 16.51 6.48 -12.22
N VAL A 119 15.72 7.55 -12.32
CA VAL A 119 15.63 8.39 -13.52
C VAL A 119 16.10 9.79 -13.21
N VAL A 120 17.26 10.16 -13.74
CA VAL A 120 17.80 11.52 -13.61
C VAL A 120 17.20 12.41 -14.69
N VAL A 121 16.59 13.52 -14.29
CA VAL A 121 15.87 14.44 -15.17
C VAL A 121 16.71 15.69 -15.41
N TYR A 122 16.92 16.03 -16.68
CA TYR A 122 17.54 17.28 -17.11
C TYR A 122 16.51 18.12 -17.85
N GLU A 123 16.39 19.39 -17.46
CA GLU A 123 15.45 20.32 -18.10
C GLU A 123 15.86 20.65 -19.54
N HIS A 124 17.18 20.73 -19.78
CA HIS A 124 17.76 20.86 -21.11
C HIS A 124 18.85 19.81 -21.33
N ALA A 125 18.99 19.32 -22.57
CA ALA A 125 19.99 18.32 -22.94
C ALA A 125 21.45 18.80 -22.70
N SER A 126 21.67 20.11 -22.62
CA SER A 126 22.97 20.72 -22.35
C SER A 126 23.25 20.99 -20.88
N ASP A 127 22.30 20.76 -19.99
CA ASP A 127 22.46 21.06 -18.58
C ASP A 127 23.55 20.20 -17.94
N ALA A 128 24.45 20.85 -17.23
CA ALA A 128 25.48 20.16 -16.46
C ALA A 128 24.95 19.64 -15.10
N LEU A 129 23.86 20.22 -14.61
CA LEU A 129 23.22 19.86 -13.34
C LEU A 129 21.83 19.32 -13.61
N PRO A 130 21.46 18.19 -13.03
CA PRO A 130 20.10 17.65 -13.18
C PRO A 130 19.08 18.51 -12.42
N TYR A 131 17.87 18.59 -12.96
CA TYR A 131 16.70 19.15 -12.28
C TYR A 131 16.35 18.33 -11.04
N GLY A 132 16.37 17.00 -11.15
CA GLY A 132 16.06 16.08 -10.08
C GLY A 132 16.31 14.63 -10.47
N VAL A 133 16.07 13.74 -9.54
CA VAL A 133 16.12 12.29 -9.75
C VAL A 133 14.87 11.63 -9.15
N LEU A 134 14.18 10.82 -9.97
CA LEU A 134 13.15 9.90 -9.52
C LEU A 134 13.86 8.64 -9.03
N THR A 135 13.79 8.37 -7.74
CA THR A 135 14.61 7.33 -7.11
C THR A 135 13.91 5.98 -6.99
N GLY A 136 12.64 5.91 -7.42
CA GLY A 136 11.84 4.71 -7.16
C GLY A 136 11.88 4.36 -5.68
N ASP A 137 12.12 3.09 -5.40
CA ASP A 137 12.29 2.56 -4.06
C ASP A 137 13.76 2.32 -3.66
N THR A 138 14.69 3.02 -4.31
CA THR A 138 16.11 2.95 -3.94
C THR A 138 16.45 3.90 -2.80
N LEU A 139 16.00 5.16 -2.88
CA LEU A 139 16.21 6.20 -1.87
C LEU A 139 14.90 6.91 -1.58
N PHE A 140 14.48 6.88 -0.32
CA PHE A 140 13.36 7.65 0.20
C PHE A 140 13.82 8.89 0.97
N ILE A 141 12.90 9.75 1.34
CA ILE A 141 13.19 10.88 2.24
C ILE A 141 13.26 10.33 3.67
N GLY A 142 14.47 10.36 4.23
CA GLY A 142 14.77 9.86 5.58
C GLY A 142 14.97 8.35 5.68
N ASP A 143 14.80 7.59 4.59
CA ASP A 143 14.93 6.13 4.57
C ASP A 143 15.50 5.62 3.23
N VAL A 144 15.63 4.31 3.08
CA VAL A 144 15.96 3.59 1.84
C VAL A 144 15.01 2.41 1.68
N GLY A 145 14.85 1.93 0.44
CA GLY A 145 14.03 0.74 0.17
C GLY A 145 14.55 -0.49 0.90
N ARG A 146 13.61 -1.30 1.39
CA ARG A 146 13.96 -2.53 2.12
C ARG A 146 14.48 -3.61 1.15
N PRO A 147 15.58 -4.29 1.48
CA PRO A 147 16.17 -5.31 0.60
C PRO A 147 15.62 -6.73 0.85
N ASP A 148 14.64 -6.90 1.76
CA ASP A 148 14.19 -8.23 2.23
C ASP A 148 12.89 -8.73 1.59
N LEU A 149 12.22 -7.95 0.74
CA LEU A 149 10.93 -8.35 0.15
C LEU A 149 11.02 -9.60 -0.73
N LEU A 150 12.14 -9.85 -1.40
CA LEU A 150 12.31 -10.96 -2.34
C LEU A 150 12.87 -12.24 -1.71
N VAL A 151 12.96 -12.32 -0.39
CA VAL A 151 13.39 -13.54 0.31
C VAL A 151 12.47 -14.72 -0.02
N SER A 152 11.19 -14.48 -0.15
CA SER A 152 10.20 -15.51 -0.52
C SER A 152 10.37 -16.08 -1.94
N VAL A 153 11.12 -15.39 -2.81
CA VAL A 153 11.40 -15.81 -4.19
C VAL A 153 12.89 -16.17 -4.41
N GLY A 154 13.62 -16.42 -3.33
CA GLY A 154 14.97 -17.00 -3.37
C GLY A 154 16.13 -16.02 -3.45
N LYS A 155 15.89 -14.72 -3.27
CA LYS A 155 16.97 -13.72 -3.08
C LYS A 155 17.21 -13.53 -1.59
N THR A 156 18.46 -13.36 -1.18
CA THR A 156 18.79 -13.09 0.22
C THR A 156 18.77 -11.58 0.49
N SER A 157 18.34 -11.19 1.69
CA SER A 157 18.40 -9.78 2.14
C SER A 157 19.85 -9.26 2.10
N ASN A 158 20.82 -10.13 2.33
CA ASN A 158 22.23 -9.78 2.27
C ASN A 158 22.67 -9.41 0.84
N GLU A 159 22.36 -10.27 -0.16
CA GLU A 159 22.68 -9.99 -1.57
C GLU A 159 22.05 -8.68 -2.04
N MET A 160 20.76 -8.48 -1.73
CA MET A 160 20.03 -7.28 -2.12
C MET A 160 20.55 -6.04 -1.37
N GLY A 161 20.92 -6.19 -0.08
CA GLY A 161 21.51 -5.12 0.72
C GLY A 161 22.86 -4.65 0.18
N HIS A 162 23.70 -5.57 -0.32
CA HIS A 162 24.97 -5.22 -1.00
C HIS A 162 24.72 -4.40 -2.27
N LEU A 163 23.74 -4.81 -3.09
CA LEU A 163 23.35 -4.08 -4.29
C LEU A 163 22.82 -2.69 -3.95
N LEU A 164 21.96 -2.58 -2.94
CA LEU A 164 21.42 -1.30 -2.49
C LEU A 164 22.49 -0.35 -2.00
N PHE A 165 23.44 -0.87 -1.20
CA PHE A 165 24.56 -0.08 -0.71
C PHE A 165 25.41 0.50 -1.84
N ALA A 166 25.72 -0.31 -2.86
CA ALA A 166 26.45 0.14 -4.05
C ALA A 166 25.62 1.16 -4.87
N SER A 167 24.34 0.87 -5.12
CA SER A 167 23.44 1.75 -5.87
C SER A 167 23.33 3.14 -5.25
N LEU A 168 23.19 3.21 -3.94
CA LEU A 168 23.16 4.49 -3.23
C LEU A 168 24.45 5.29 -3.43
N ARG A 169 25.62 4.67 -3.26
CA ARG A 169 26.92 5.37 -3.27
C ARG A 169 27.43 5.66 -4.66
N ASP A 170 27.36 4.68 -5.55
CA ASP A 170 27.99 4.77 -6.86
C ASP A 170 27.09 5.39 -7.91
N LYS A 171 25.76 5.45 -7.65
CA LYS A 171 24.76 5.97 -8.61
C LYS A 171 24.07 7.23 -8.12
N LEU A 172 23.52 7.25 -6.90
CA LEU A 172 22.71 8.37 -6.43
C LEU A 172 23.55 9.44 -5.72
N LEU A 173 24.43 9.04 -4.81
CA LEU A 173 25.27 9.99 -4.08
C LEU A 173 26.41 10.59 -4.92
N THR A 174 26.57 10.23 -6.16
CA THR A 174 27.43 10.91 -7.14
C THR A 174 26.78 12.16 -7.73
N LEU A 175 25.46 12.32 -7.55
CA LEU A 175 24.73 13.51 -7.99
C LEU A 175 25.07 14.72 -7.11
N PRO A 176 25.01 15.94 -7.67
CA PRO A 176 25.18 17.19 -6.92
C PRO A 176 24.21 17.32 -5.75
N ASP A 177 24.64 17.93 -4.67
CA ASP A 177 23.83 18.12 -3.46
C ASP A 177 22.51 18.89 -3.70
N SER A 178 22.47 19.75 -4.72
CA SER A 178 21.28 20.51 -5.13
C SER A 178 20.24 19.68 -5.91
N THR A 179 20.59 18.46 -6.32
CA THR A 179 19.68 17.59 -7.08
C THR A 179 18.48 17.23 -6.22
N ARG A 180 17.28 17.53 -6.70
CA ARG A 180 16.02 17.17 -6.01
C ARG A 180 15.82 15.66 -6.05
N VAL A 181 15.34 15.10 -4.94
CA VAL A 181 14.99 13.68 -4.78
C VAL A 181 13.48 13.52 -4.77
N TYR A 182 12.98 12.70 -5.66
CA TYR A 182 11.57 12.37 -5.83
C TYR A 182 11.37 10.85 -5.72
N PRO A 183 11.01 10.33 -4.55
CA PRO A 183 10.84 8.89 -4.34
C PRO A 183 9.49 8.39 -4.84
N ALA A 184 9.34 7.06 -5.05
CA ALA A 184 8.05 6.47 -5.37
C ALA A 184 7.12 6.36 -4.15
N HIS A 185 7.65 6.42 -2.93
CA HIS A 185 6.84 6.29 -1.70
C HIS A 185 7.19 7.33 -0.63
N GLY A 186 6.18 7.63 0.21
CA GLY A 186 6.28 8.45 1.40
C GLY A 186 5.79 7.72 2.66
N ALA A 187 5.58 8.50 3.74
CA ALA A 187 5.19 7.98 5.05
C ALA A 187 3.98 7.04 4.98
N GLY A 188 4.13 5.87 5.59
CA GLY A 188 3.09 4.86 5.67
C GLY A 188 3.26 3.69 4.70
N SER A 189 4.09 3.77 3.65
CA SER A 189 4.38 2.63 2.79
C SER A 189 5.08 1.51 3.57
N ALA A 190 4.76 0.26 3.23
CA ALA A 190 5.43 -0.93 3.75
C ALA A 190 6.80 -1.21 3.06
N CYS A 191 7.19 -0.39 2.09
CA CYS A 191 8.48 -0.49 1.39
C CYS A 191 9.67 0.05 2.19
N GLY A 192 9.42 0.68 3.36
CA GLY A 192 10.42 1.13 4.33
C GLY A 192 9.83 1.30 5.73
N LYS A 193 10.63 1.79 6.68
CA LYS A 193 10.22 1.88 8.10
C LYS A 193 10.15 3.30 8.67
N ASN A 194 10.92 4.23 8.10
CA ASN A 194 11.08 5.61 8.62
C ASN A 194 10.85 6.69 7.55
N LEU A 195 9.96 6.44 6.59
CA LEU A 195 9.69 7.39 5.51
C LEU A 195 9.09 8.69 6.06
N SER A 196 9.57 9.81 5.52
CA SER A 196 9.04 11.16 5.83
C SER A 196 7.66 11.39 5.18
N THR A 197 6.91 12.32 5.74
CA THR A 197 5.69 12.87 5.12
C THR A 197 5.98 13.85 3.97
N GLU A 198 7.22 14.29 3.83
CA GLU A 198 7.65 15.13 2.73
C GLU A 198 7.70 14.32 1.43
N THR A 199 7.33 14.95 0.31
CA THR A 199 7.28 14.32 -1.00
C THR A 199 8.45 14.69 -1.90
N MET A 200 9.35 15.57 -1.44
CA MET A 200 10.56 16.02 -2.13
C MET A 200 11.63 16.44 -1.13
N SER A 201 12.89 16.17 -1.45
CA SER A 201 14.08 16.58 -0.71
C SER A 201 15.23 16.85 -1.68
N THR A 202 16.48 16.85 -1.20
CA THR A 202 17.69 16.96 -2.04
C THR A 202 18.71 15.91 -1.66
N ILE A 203 19.63 15.58 -2.60
CA ILE A 203 20.75 14.66 -2.33
C ILE A 203 21.58 15.16 -1.13
N GLY A 204 21.85 16.46 -1.05
CA GLY A 204 22.64 17.04 0.05
C GLY A 204 21.96 16.90 1.40
N GLU A 205 20.63 17.11 1.45
CA GLU A 205 19.86 16.90 2.68
C GLU A 205 19.83 15.44 3.09
N GLN A 206 19.61 14.52 2.14
CA GLN A 206 19.63 13.09 2.44
C GLN A 206 21.00 12.61 2.94
N ARG A 207 22.11 13.13 2.41
CA ARG A 207 23.45 12.83 2.95
C ARG A 207 23.59 13.18 4.43
N GLN A 208 22.91 14.25 4.89
CA GLN A 208 23.04 14.75 6.25
C GLN A 208 22.04 14.10 7.22
N THR A 209 20.82 13.84 6.76
CA THR A 209 19.70 13.49 7.64
C THR A 209 19.25 12.04 7.54
N ASN A 210 19.48 11.38 6.40
CA ASN A 210 19.03 9.99 6.20
C ASN A 210 19.90 9.03 7.00
N TYR A 211 19.30 8.33 7.96
CA TYR A 211 20.00 7.44 8.87
C TYR A 211 20.77 6.33 8.15
N ALA A 212 20.22 5.76 7.08
CA ALA A 212 20.83 4.67 6.35
C ALA A 212 22.13 5.10 5.64
N LEU A 213 22.23 6.36 5.23
CA LEU A 213 23.40 6.89 4.54
C LEU A 213 24.58 7.20 5.48
N GLN A 214 24.37 7.17 6.80
CA GLN A 214 25.44 7.41 7.79
C GLN A 214 26.37 6.21 7.98
N PHE A 215 25.97 5.01 7.57
CA PHE A 215 26.77 3.79 7.71
C PHE A 215 27.75 3.64 6.57
N THR A 216 29.05 3.56 6.87
CA THR A 216 30.12 3.33 5.90
C THR A 216 30.49 1.85 5.79
N ASN A 217 30.25 1.07 6.84
CA ASN A 217 30.41 -0.39 6.82
C ASN A 217 29.14 -1.02 6.23
N ILE A 218 29.31 -1.95 5.29
CA ILE A 218 28.21 -2.57 4.56
C ILE A 218 27.39 -3.52 5.43
N ASP A 219 28.02 -4.25 6.35
CA ASP A 219 27.33 -5.19 7.24
C ASP A 219 26.44 -4.44 8.25
N ASP A 220 26.94 -3.32 8.78
CA ASP A 220 26.19 -2.43 9.67
C ASP A 220 25.01 -1.80 8.92
N PHE A 221 25.22 -1.38 7.67
CA PHE A 221 24.16 -0.86 6.82
C PHE A 221 23.06 -1.91 6.61
N ILE A 222 23.42 -3.13 6.18
CA ILE A 222 22.45 -4.22 5.93
C ILE A 222 21.69 -4.54 7.22
N SER A 223 22.38 -4.67 8.34
CA SER A 223 21.74 -4.94 9.63
C SER A 223 20.69 -3.90 9.94
N VAL A 224 21.03 -2.62 9.83
CA VAL A 224 20.13 -1.53 10.22
C VAL A 224 18.96 -1.36 9.27
N VAL A 225 19.13 -1.56 7.95
CA VAL A 225 18.03 -1.41 6.99
C VAL A 225 17.07 -2.61 6.96
N THR A 226 17.49 -3.77 7.45
CA THR A 226 16.63 -4.95 7.55
C THR A 226 15.93 -5.08 8.90
N GLU A 227 16.51 -4.52 9.97
CA GLU A 227 15.95 -4.60 11.31
C GLU A 227 14.67 -3.76 11.42
N GLY A 228 13.63 -4.33 12.06
CA GLY A 228 12.39 -3.63 12.40
C GLY A 228 11.49 -3.29 11.21
N GLN A 229 11.69 -3.91 10.06
CA GLN A 229 10.80 -3.75 8.92
C GLN A 229 9.38 -4.25 9.24
N PRO A 230 8.32 -3.55 8.82
CA PRO A 230 6.96 -4.03 8.97
C PRO A 230 6.77 -5.33 8.17
N PRO A 231 5.89 -6.25 8.62
CA PRO A 231 5.56 -7.44 7.83
C PRO A 231 4.97 -7.01 6.48
N ALA A 232 5.48 -7.62 5.38
CA ALA A 232 4.95 -7.38 4.05
C ALA A 232 3.51 -7.93 3.96
N PRO A 233 2.55 -7.18 3.40
CA PRO A 233 1.22 -7.69 3.12
C PRO A 233 1.26 -8.92 2.19
N GLY A 234 0.30 -9.83 2.37
CA GLY A 234 0.28 -11.11 1.63
C GLY A 234 0.14 -10.96 0.11
N TYR A 235 -0.40 -9.85 -0.37
CA TYR A 235 -0.58 -9.60 -1.81
C TYR A 235 0.69 -9.11 -2.53
N PHE A 236 1.76 -8.72 -1.82
CA PHE A 236 2.97 -8.17 -2.43
C PHE A 236 3.60 -9.08 -3.49
N VAL A 237 3.74 -10.38 -3.19
CA VAL A 237 4.31 -11.34 -4.16
C VAL A 237 3.39 -11.49 -5.38
N TYR A 238 2.09 -11.43 -5.16
CA TYR A 238 1.10 -11.48 -6.23
C TYR A 238 1.21 -10.28 -7.15
N ASP A 239 1.24 -9.06 -6.62
CA ASP A 239 1.31 -7.84 -7.41
C ASP A 239 2.65 -7.71 -8.15
N ALA A 240 3.78 -7.99 -7.51
CA ALA A 240 5.08 -8.01 -8.18
C ALA A 240 5.12 -9.02 -9.35
N THR A 241 4.46 -10.17 -9.18
CA THR A 241 4.33 -11.17 -10.26
C THR A 241 3.46 -10.64 -11.40
N LEU A 242 2.29 -10.07 -11.11
CA LEU A 242 1.39 -9.53 -12.12
C LEU A 242 1.98 -8.33 -12.86
N ASN A 243 2.76 -7.50 -12.18
CA ASN A 243 3.45 -6.37 -12.82
C ASN A 243 4.48 -6.81 -13.85
N SER A 244 4.96 -8.05 -13.78
CA SER A 244 5.86 -8.63 -14.80
C SER A 244 5.15 -9.34 -15.94
N GLN A 245 3.82 -9.50 -15.90
CA GLN A 245 3.04 -10.33 -16.84
C GLN A 245 2.02 -9.52 -17.61
N GLU A 246 1.60 -10.04 -18.80
CA GLU A 246 0.37 -9.59 -19.43
C GLU A 246 -0.82 -9.94 -18.54
N ARG A 247 -1.76 -9.02 -18.44
CA ARG A 247 -2.99 -9.17 -17.67
C ARG A 247 -4.14 -8.37 -18.29
N PRO A 248 -5.39 -8.67 -17.97
CA PRO A 248 -6.50 -7.83 -18.32
C PRO A 248 -6.31 -6.40 -17.80
N VAL A 249 -6.63 -5.40 -18.62
CA VAL A 249 -6.59 -4.00 -18.20
C VAL A 249 -7.87 -3.64 -17.47
N LEU A 250 -7.73 -2.78 -16.46
CA LEU A 250 -8.85 -2.24 -15.72
C LEU A 250 -9.70 -1.35 -16.62
N ASP A 251 -11.02 -1.52 -16.54
CA ASP A 251 -11.98 -0.49 -16.94
C ASP A 251 -12.35 0.30 -15.69
N GLU A 252 -11.69 1.46 -15.53
CA GLU A 252 -11.86 2.33 -14.38
C GLU A 252 -13.22 3.05 -14.33
N HIS A 253 -14.00 2.98 -15.41
CA HIS A 253 -15.34 3.58 -15.51
C HIS A 253 -16.48 2.55 -15.38
N ALA A 254 -16.18 1.26 -15.47
CA ALA A 254 -17.19 0.21 -15.37
C ALA A 254 -17.69 0.04 -13.95
N LEU A 255 -18.95 0.39 -13.69
CA LEU A 255 -19.63 0.17 -12.42
C LEU A 255 -19.75 -1.33 -12.11
N PRO A 256 -19.54 -1.76 -10.85
CA PRO A 256 -19.92 -3.10 -10.43
C PRO A 256 -21.45 -3.25 -10.43
N SER A 257 -21.94 -4.49 -10.63
CA SER A 257 -23.39 -4.76 -10.64
C SER A 257 -23.99 -4.51 -9.25
N GLN A 258 -25.11 -3.80 -9.18
CA GLN A 258 -25.85 -3.66 -7.93
C GLN A 258 -26.57 -4.96 -7.60
N LEU A 259 -26.53 -5.37 -6.34
CA LEU A 259 -27.13 -6.58 -5.82
C LEU A 259 -28.17 -6.23 -4.75
N SER A 260 -29.22 -7.01 -4.68
CA SER A 260 -30.12 -7.02 -3.50
C SER A 260 -29.42 -7.64 -2.30
N VAL A 261 -29.97 -7.41 -1.09
CA VAL A 261 -29.43 -8.03 0.13
C VAL A 261 -29.57 -9.55 0.08
N GLU A 262 -30.63 -10.07 -0.52
CA GLU A 262 -30.86 -11.51 -0.70
C GLU A 262 -29.80 -12.15 -1.60
N GLU A 263 -29.47 -11.51 -2.73
CA GLU A 263 -28.40 -11.97 -3.63
C GLU A 263 -27.03 -11.94 -2.94
N LEU A 264 -26.74 -10.84 -2.21
CA LEU A 264 -25.51 -10.71 -1.43
C LEU A 264 -25.37 -11.82 -0.38
N VAL A 265 -26.43 -12.10 0.39
CA VAL A 265 -26.45 -13.20 1.38
C VAL A 265 -26.25 -14.55 0.71
N ALA A 266 -26.91 -14.79 -0.42
CA ALA A 266 -26.73 -16.05 -1.19
C ALA A 266 -25.31 -16.23 -1.71
N LEU A 267 -24.64 -15.16 -2.15
CA LEU A 267 -23.23 -15.18 -2.54
C LEU A 267 -22.31 -15.47 -1.35
N SER A 268 -22.56 -14.80 -0.21
CA SER A 268 -21.79 -15.02 1.02
C SER A 268 -21.82 -16.48 1.47
N GLN A 269 -22.99 -17.14 1.38
CA GLN A 269 -23.14 -18.55 1.71
C GLN A 269 -22.33 -19.49 0.79
N LYS A 270 -21.96 -19.00 -0.40
CA LYS A 270 -21.09 -19.73 -1.37
C LYS A 270 -19.60 -19.41 -1.18
N GLY A 271 -19.24 -18.60 -0.18
CA GLY A 271 -17.86 -18.25 0.14
C GLY A 271 -17.42 -16.88 -0.32
N THR A 272 -18.24 -16.12 -1.06
CA THR A 272 -17.92 -14.74 -1.47
C THR A 272 -17.64 -13.87 -0.24
N VAL A 273 -16.59 -13.07 -0.31
CA VAL A 273 -16.22 -12.15 0.77
C VAL A 273 -17.02 -10.86 0.65
N ILE A 274 -17.61 -10.43 1.75
CA ILE A 274 -18.28 -9.13 1.84
C ILE A 274 -17.33 -8.16 2.53
N ILE A 275 -16.99 -7.06 1.84
CA ILE A 275 -16.26 -5.92 2.42
C ILE A 275 -17.24 -4.79 2.65
N ASP A 276 -17.41 -4.40 3.91
CA ASP A 276 -18.22 -3.24 4.31
C ASP A 276 -17.31 -2.04 4.51
N THR A 277 -17.50 -1.01 3.69
CA THR A 277 -16.62 0.16 3.62
C THR A 277 -16.96 1.27 4.61
N ARG A 278 -18.02 1.12 5.39
CA ARG A 278 -18.48 2.14 6.33
C ARG A 278 -17.48 2.39 7.46
N ASP A 279 -17.65 3.54 8.09
CA ASP A 279 -17.00 3.84 9.36
C ASP A 279 -17.27 2.72 10.38
N PRO A 280 -16.28 2.32 11.20
CA PRO A 280 -16.43 1.27 12.20
C PRO A 280 -17.61 1.45 13.16
N GLN A 281 -18.01 2.68 13.47
CA GLN A 281 -19.20 2.91 14.32
C GLN A 281 -20.50 2.61 13.59
N LEU A 282 -20.62 3.07 12.35
CA LEU A 282 -21.79 2.78 11.50
C LEU A 282 -21.90 1.27 11.21
N PHE A 283 -20.77 0.61 10.92
CA PHE A 283 -20.73 -0.84 10.78
C PHE A 283 -21.28 -1.55 12.04
N ALA A 284 -20.87 -1.11 13.22
CA ALA A 284 -21.28 -1.72 14.47
C ALA A 284 -22.77 -1.56 14.78
N THR A 285 -23.45 -0.52 14.26
CA THR A 285 -24.90 -0.36 14.44
C THR A 285 -25.74 -1.41 13.69
N GLY A 286 -25.18 -1.97 12.61
CA GLY A 286 -25.84 -3.03 11.84
C GLY A 286 -25.09 -3.36 10.55
N HIS A 287 -24.67 -4.61 10.39
CA HIS A 287 -23.92 -5.11 9.22
C HIS A 287 -24.38 -6.50 8.82
N ILE A 288 -24.13 -6.89 7.58
CA ILE A 288 -24.43 -8.24 7.08
C ILE A 288 -23.56 -9.25 7.82
N VAL A 289 -24.14 -10.36 8.23
CA VAL A 289 -23.43 -11.45 8.91
C VAL A 289 -22.27 -11.94 8.05
N GLY A 290 -21.08 -12.01 8.64
CA GLY A 290 -19.86 -12.46 7.97
C GLY A 290 -19.16 -11.42 7.09
N SER A 291 -19.63 -10.16 7.06
CA SER A 291 -18.89 -9.07 6.42
C SER A 291 -17.66 -8.65 7.22
N ILE A 292 -16.63 -8.25 6.51
CA ILE A 292 -15.40 -7.67 7.08
C ILE A 292 -15.49 -6.16 6.93
N ASN A 293 -15.32 -5.43 8.01
CA ASN A 293 -15.32 -3.97 7.98
C ASN A 293 -13.92 -3.46 7.61
N VAL A 294 -13.80 -2.83 6.46
CA VAL A 294 -12.60 -2.10 6.05
C VAL A 294 -13.02 -0.70 5.65
N GLY A 295 -12.96 0.24 6.59
CA GLY A 295 -13.46 1.60 6.40
C GLY A 295 -12.81 2.34 5.23
N PHE A 296 -13.62 3.02 4.43
CA PHE A 296 -13.19 3.69 3.21
C PHE A 296 -12.25 4.88 3.45
N ALA A 297 -12.45 5.61 4.55
CA ALA A 297 -11.64 6.78 4.91
C ALA A 297 -10.19 6.47 5.33
N GLY A 298 -9.85 5.19 5.54
CA GLY A 298 -8.50 4.76 5.90
C GLY A 298 -7.71 4.22 4.70
N ARG A 299 -6.74 3.38 5.02
CA ARG A 299 -5.94 2.63 4.04
C ARG A 299 -6.72 1.41 3.51
N TYR A 300 -7.85 1.69 2.89
CA TYR A 300 -8.87 0.71 2.49
C TYR A 300 -8.30 -0.46 1.68
N ALA A 301 -7.61 -0.15 0.57
CA ALA A 301 -7.08 -1.18 -0.33
C ALA A 301 -6.05 -2.07 0.38
N GLU A 302 -5.09 -1.48 1.07
CA GLU A 302 -4.04 -2.20 1.78
C GLU A 302 -4.60 -3.14 2.85
N TYR A 303 -5.52 -2.65 3.69
CA TYR A 303 -6.10 -3.51 4.72
C TYR A 303 -7.09 -4.54 4.17
N ALA A 304 -7.78 -4.24 3.07
CA ALA A 304 -8.53 -5.26 2.34
C ALA A 304 -7.58 -6.36 1.84
N GLY A 305 -6.47 -5.98 1.19
CA GLY A 305 -5.45 -6.90 0.73
C GLY A 305 -4.75 -7.69 1.84
N ALA A 306 -4.76 -7.19 3.08
CA ALA A 306 -4.22 -7.92 4.22
C ALA A 306 -5.16 -9.02 4.76
N VAL A 307 -6.47 -8.90 4.54
CA VAL A 307 -7.48 -9.80 5.16
C VAL A 307 -8.32 -10.60 4.16
N VAL A 308 -8.17 -10.32 2.86
CA VAL A 308 -8.81 -11.04 1.74
C VAL A 308 -7.71 -11.51 0.79
N THR A 309 -7.95 -12.54 0.00
CA THR A 309 -6.99 -12.99 -1.02
C THR A 309 -7.37 -12.46 -2.42
N PRO A 310 -6.41 -12.29 -3.34
CA PRO A 310 -6.71 -11.81 -4.69
C PRO A 310 -7.56 -12.78 -5.53
N HIS A 311 -7.76 -14.02 -5.04
CA HIS A 311 -8.57 -15.04 -5.70
C HIS A 311 -10.01 -15.08 -5.18
N ASP A 312 -10.34 -14.35 -4.13
CA ASP A 312 -11.69 -14.30 -3.59
C ASP A 312 -12.62 -13.45 -4.47
N ASP A 313 -13.85 -13.91 -4.65
CA ASP A 313 -14.92 -13.07 -5.15
C ASP A 313 -15.33 -12.09 -4.06
N ILE A 314 -15.43 -10.81 -4.38
CA ILE A 314 -15.71 -9.74 -3.43
C ILE A 314 -17.03 -9.07 -3.79
N VAL A 315 -17.90 -8.88 -2.79
CA VAL A 315 -19.02 -7.95 -2.86
C VAL A 315 -18.73 -6.77 -1.92
N ILE A 316 -18.93 -5.57 -2.42
CA ILE A 316 -18.75 -4.34 -1.65
C ILE A 316 -20.08 -3.90 -1.06
N VAL A 317 -20.12 -3.58 0.23
CA VAL A 317 -21.23 -2.86 0.88
C VAL A 317 -20.77 -1.43 1.13
N THR A 318 -21.41 -0.46 0.50
CA THR A 318 -21.02 0.95 0.55
C THR A 318 -22.25 1.86 0.41
N GLU A 319 -22.09 3.13 0.71
CA GLU A 319 -23.09 4.14 0.35
C GLU A 319 -23.13 4.34 -1.17
N GLY A 320 -24.31 4.57 -1.73
CA GLY A 320 -24.45 4.83 -3.17
C GLY A 320 -23.61 6.03 -3.63
N GLY A 321 -22.91 5.85 -4.77
CA GLY A 321 -21.97 6.82 -5.33
C GLY A 321 -20.49 6.52 -5.02
N TYR A 322 -20.19 5.60 -4.10
CA TYR A 322 -18.80 5.19 -3.78
C TYR A 322 -18.41 3.81 -4.36
N GLU A 323 -19.35 3.10 -5.00
CA GLU A 323 -19.14 1.74 -5.52
C GLU A 323 -18.02 1.64 -6.56
N LEU A 324 -17.94 2.62 -7.46
CA LEU A 324 -16.89 2.66 -8.47
C LEU A 324 -15.53 2.92 -7.84
N GLU A 325 -15.43 3.91 -6.98
CA GLU A 325 -14.17 4.23 -6.30
C GLU A 325 -13.70 3.06 -5.42
N ALA A 326 -14.61 2.41 -4.69
CA ALA A 326 -14.29 1.24 -3.88
C ALA A 326 -13.73 0.09 -4.73
N LYS A 327 -14.34 -0.20 -5.90
CA LYS A 327 -13.84 -1.17 -6.86
C LYS A 327 -12.45 -0.78 -7.40
N VAL A 328 -12.30 0.48 -7.83
CA VAL A 328 -11.02 0.96 -8.40
C VAL A 328 -9.90 0.89 -7.38
N ARG A 329 -10.17 1.25 -6.12
CA ARG A 329 -9.16 1.16 -5.05
C ARG A 329 -8.72 -0.28 -4.76
N LEU A 330 -9.63 -1.27 -4.82
CA LEU A 330 -9.25 -2.69 -4.75
C LEU A 330 -8.44 -3.13 -5.99
N ALA A 331 -8.82 -2.67 -7.17
CA ALA A 331 -8.10 -2.98 -8.39
C ALA A 331 -6.67 -2.45 -8.38
N ARG A 332 -6.37 -1.34 -7.68
CA ARG A 332 -5.00 -0.82 -7.52
C ARG A 332 -4.04 -1.81 -6.87
N ILE A 333 -4.55 -2.77 -6.10
CA ILE A 333 -3.77 -3.87 -5.49
C ILE A 333 -4.11 -5.23 -6.13
N GLY A 334 -4.51 -5.25 -7.41
CA GLY A 334 -4.75 -6.48 -8.16
C GLY A 334 -6.02 -7.25 -7.81
N TYR A 335 -6.93 -6.68 -7.01
CA TYR A 335 -8.17 -7.34 -6.56
C TYR A 335 -9.31 -7.04 -7.51
N ASP A 336 -9.27 -7.68 -8.68
CA ASP A 336 -10.19 -7.42 -9.81
C ASP A 336 -11.53 -8.20 -9.72
N ARG A 337 -11.68 -9.10 -8.75
CA ARG A 337 -12.85 -9.98 -8.62
C ARG A 337 -13.97 -9.37 -7.79
N VAL A 338 -14.27 -8.08 -8.04
CA VAL A 338 -15.45 -7.42 -7.49
C VAL A 338 -16.67 -7.83 -8.32
N VAL A 339 -17.46 -8.78 -7.80
CA VAL A 339 -18.60 -9.38 -8.51
C VAL A 339 -19.89 -8.59 -8.35
N GLY A 340 -19.94 -7.61 -7.45
CA GLY A 340 -21.06 -6.71 -7.26
C GLY A 340 -20.93 -5.82 -6.04
N TRP A 341 -21.94 -5.00 -5.82
CA TRP A 341 -22.05 -4.12 -4.65
C TRP A 341 -23.50 -4.05 -4.14
N CYS A 342 -23.67 -3.72 -2.88
CA CYS A 342 -24.96 -3.50 -2.26
C CYS A 342 -24.98 -2.14 -1.55
N ASP A 343 -26.07 -1.39 -1.73
CA ASP A 343 -26.23 -0.11 -1.03
C ASP A 343 -26.53 -0.35 0.46
N VAL A 344 -25.84 0.40 1.31
CA VAL A 344 -26.10 0.42 2.76
C VAL A 344 -27.57 0.70 3.08
N ALA A 345 -28.24 1.57 2.33
CA ALA A 345 -29.64 1.89 2.51
C ALA A 345 -30.57 0.67 2.33
N ASP A 346 -30.11 -0.35 1.59
CA ASP A 346 -30.91 -1.56 1.37
C ASP A 346 -30.86 -2.54 2.56
N LEU A 347 -29.89 -2.39 3.48
CA LEU A 347 -29.76 -3.26 4.67
C LEU A 347 -30.97 -3.17 5.59
N GLU A 348 -31.61 -2.01 5.69
CA GLU A 348 -32.82 -1.81 6.51
C GLU A 348 -34.01 -2.64 6.01
N LYS A 349 -34.01 -3.03 4.72
CA LYS A 349 -35.08 -3.84 4.11
C LYS A 349 -34.99 -5.32 4.49
N SER A 350 -33.84 -5.78 5.04
CA SER A 350 -33.59 -7.18 5.39
C SER A 350 -33.00 -7.32 6.81
N PRO A 351 -33.69 -6.89 7.86
CA PRO A 351 -33.16 -6.83 9.22
C PRO A 351 -32.76 -8.21 9.78
N GLN A 352 -33.34 -9.30 9.25
CA GLN A 352 -32.98 -10.67 9.63
C GLN A 352 -31.54 -11.05 9.24
N SER A 353 -30.97 -10.39 8.24
CA SER A 353 -29.61 -10.61 7.72
C SER A 353 -28.57 -9.73 8.41
N VAL A 354 -29.00 -8.79 9.25
CA VAL A 354 -28.18 -7.79 9.91
C VAL A 354 -27.87 -8.18 11.36
N ARG A 355 -26.67 -7.93 11.82
CA ARG A 355 -26.23 -8.07 13.21
C ARG A 355 -25.52 -6.82 13.67
N GLN A 356 -25.55 -6.58 14.98
CA GLN A 356 -24.79 -5.50 15.61
C GLN A 356 -23.39 -5.96 16.01
N GLY A 357 -22.43 -5.05 15.91
CA GLY A 357 -21.10 -5.22 16.43
C GLY A 357 -21.00 -4.82 17.91
N SER A 358 -20.09 -5.45 18.65
CA SER A 358 -19.80 -5.04 20.03
C SER A 358 -18.57 -4.16 20.06
N ARG A 359 -18.74 -2.91 20.48
CA ARG A 359 -17.66 -1.95 20.68
C ARG A 359 -17.69 -1.47 22.14
N LEU A 360 -16.63 -1.73 22.87
CA LEU A 360 -16.52 -1.37 24.28
C LEU A 360 -15.95 0.04 24.43
N THR A 361 -16.43 0.80 25.39
CA THR A 361 -15.66 1.94 25.87
C THR A 361 -14.40 1.43 26.58
N ALA A 362 -13.39 2.26 26.69
CA ALA A 362 -12.17 1.89 27.42
C ALA A 362 -12.48 1.53 28.89
N LYS A 363 -13.48 2.16 29.53
CA LYS A 363 -13.93 1.83 30.87
C LYS A 363 -14.56 0.45 30.92
N ASP A 364 -15.47 0.12 30.00
CA ASP A 364 -16.13 -1.19 29.94
C ASP A 364 -15.11 -2.30 29.66
N PHE A 365 -14.09 -2.03 28.86
CA PHE A 365 -12.97 -2.95 28.62
C PHE A 365 -12.17 -3.23 29.91
N VAL A 366 -11.84 -2.18 30.65
CA VAL A 366 -11.13 -2.33 31.94
C VAL A 366 -11.95 -3.18 32.91
N GLU A 367 -13.26 -2.93 33.03
CA GLU A 367 -14.16 -3.72 33.90
C GLU A 367 -14.25 -5.18 33.40
N ARG A 368 -14.47 -5.39 32.11
CA ARG A 368 -14.59 -6.72 31.51
C ARG A 368 -13.35 -7.58 31.72
N ARG A 369 -12.17 -6.96 31.69
CA ARG A 369 -10.90 -7.63 31.90
C ARG A 369 -10.77 -8.28 33.28
N PHE A 370 -11.41 -7.70 34.30
CA PHE A 370 -11.37 -8.23 35.68
C PHE A 370 -12.57 -9.11 36.03
N THR A 371 -13.65 -9.03 35.26
CA THR A 371 -14.90 -9.74 35.56
C THR A 371 -15.16 -10.95 34.66
N VAL A 372 -14.55 -11.01 33.46
CA VAL A 372 -14.79 -12.11 32.52
C VAL A 372 -13.64 -13.11 32.60
N GLU A 373 -13.96 -14.30 33.08
CA GLU A 373 -13.00 -15.41 33.15
C GLU A 373 -12.61 -15.89 31.76
N GLY A 374 -11.33 -16.16 31.58
CA GLY A 374 -10.82 -16.68 30.33
C GLY A 374 -10.78 -15.67 29.18
N LEU A 375 -10.94 -14.36 29.43
CA LEU A 375 -10.88 -13.32 28.40
C LEU A 375 -9.54 -13.35 27.66
N GLN A 376 -9.59 -13.41 26.34
CA GLN A 376 -8.45 -13.18 25.45
C GLN A 376 -8.37 -11.70 25.08
N VAL A 377 -7.22 -11.10 25.27
CA VAL A 377 -6.95 -9.71 24.87
C VAL A 377 -5.92 -9.70 23.76
N VAL A 378 -6.26 -9.16 22.59
CA VAL A 378 -5.41 -9.18 21.40
C VAL A 378 -5.10 -7.75 20.97
N ASP A 379 -3.81 -7.43 20.93
CA ASP A 379 -3.29 -6.19 20.33
C ASP A 379 -3.00 -6.42 18.86
N VAL A 380 -3.76 -5.75 17.98
CA VAL A 380 -3.61 -5.91 16.52
C VAL A 380 -2.75 -4.80 15.89
N ARG A 381 -1.98 -4.08 16.70
CA ARG A 381 -0.97 -3.11 16.26
C ARG A 381 0.30 -3.84 15.81
N ASN A 382 1.16 -3.12 15.10
CA ASN A 382 2.47 -3.63 14.72
C ASN A 382 3.34 -3.91 15.96
N GLU A 383 4.30 -4.82 15.82
CA GLU A 383 5.20 -5.21 16.94
C GLU A 383 5.96 -4.03 17.55
N GLY A 384 6.37 -3.05 16.72
CA GLY A 384 7.02 -1.83 17.21
C GLY A 384 6.12 -1.01 18.13
N GLU A 385 4.84 -0.84 17.77
CA GLU A 385 3.85 -0.16 18.62
C GLU A 385 3.61 -0.94 19.93
N PHE A 386 3.55 -2.27 19.85
CA PHE A 386 3.37 -3.14 21.02
C PHE A 386 4.55 -3.04 21.99
N LYS A 387 5.78 -3.04 21.48
CA LYS A 387 7.01 -2.91 22.30
C LYS A 387 7.11 -1.56 23.02
N LEU A 388 6.58 -0.48 22.43
CA LEU A 388 6.55 0.84 23.04
C LEU A 388 5.53 0.94 24.21
N GLY A 389 4.60 0.00 24.30
CA GLY A 389 3.63 -0.09 25.37
C GLY A 389 2.40 -0.88 24.95
N SER A 390 1.90 -1.72 25.84
CA SER A 390 0.75 -2.61 25.58
C SER A 390 -0.06 -2.84 26.84
N VAL A 391 -1.26 -3.41 26.69
CA VAL A 391 -2.05 -3.91 27.82
C VAL A 391 -1.38 -5.17 28.36
N SER A 392 -1.12 -5.22 29.66
CA SER A 392 -0.49 -6.38 30.31
C SER A 392 -1.27 -7.67 30.03
N GLY A 393 -0.57 -8.72 29.59
CA GLY A 393 -1.16 -10.01 29.22
C GLY A 393 -1.87 -10.03 27.87
N ALA A 394 -1.83 -8.95 27.09
CA ALA A 394 -2.30 -8.97 25.72
C ALA A 394 -1.35 -9.77 24.81
N GLN A 395 -1.93 -10.55 23.89
CA GLN A 395 -1.19 -11.21 22.83
C GLN A 395 -1.08 -10.25 21.64
N ASN A 396 0.12 -10.08 21.08
CA ASN A 396 0.29 -9.27 19.86
C ASN A 396 0.13 -10.12 18.61
N ILE A 397 -0.89 -9.82 17.83
CA ILE A 397 -1.12 -10.40 16.51
C ILE A 397 -1.48 -9.24 15.57
N PRO A 398 -0.50 -8.65 14.86
CA PRO A 398 -0.77 -7.58 13.91
C PRO A 398 -1.90 -7.95 12.94
N VAL A 399 -2.80 -6.99 12.62
CA VAL A 399 -3.99 -7.27 11.80
C VAL A 399 -3.64 -7.91 10.47
N VAL A 400 -2.51 -7.56 9.87
CA VAL A 400 -2.01 -8.14 8.59
C VAL A 400 -1.59 -9.60 8.73
N GLN A 401 -1.25 -10.07 9.93
CA GLN A 401 -0.89 -11.45 10.23
C GLN A 401 -2.07 -12.28 10.74
N LEU A 402 -3.15 -11.61 11.17
CA LEU A 402 -4.28 -12.26 11.83
C LEU A 402 -4.91 -13.40 11.01
N PRO A 403 -5.12 -13.28 9.67
CA PRO A 403 -5.67 -14.39 8.87
C PRO A 403 -4.88 -15.69 8.99
N ASN A 404 -3.55 -15.60 9.10
CA ASN A 404 -2.65 -16.76 9.16
C ASN A 404 -2.40 -17.26 10.60
N ARG A 405 -2.85 -16.50 11.62
CA ARG A 405 -2.59 -16.79 13.04
C ARG A 405 -3.87 -16.98 13.86
N LEU A 406 -5.01 -17.20 13.20
CA LEU A 406 -6.30 -17.46 13.86
C LEU A 406 -6.24 -18.66 14.81
N SER A 407 -5.46 -19.67 14.48
CA SER A 407 -5.29 -20.90 15.29
C SER A 407 -4.57 -20.66 16.64
N GLU A 408 -3.95 -19.50 16.84
CA GLU A 408 -3.36 -19.11 18.11
C GLU A 408 -4.40 -18.63 19.14
N LEU A 409 -5.64 -18.42 18.70
CA LEU A 409 -6.75 -17.97 19.51
C LEU A 409 -7.81 -19.06 19.63
N ASP A 410 -8.49 -19.08 20.78
CA ASP A 410 -9.61 -19.99 21.03
C ASP A 410 -10.94 -19.33 20.66
N ALA A 411 -11.60 -19.79 19.62
CA ALA A 411 -12.85 -19.20 19.12
C ALA A 411 -14.03 -19.31 20.12
N SER A 412 -13.95 -20.22 21.09
CA SER A 412 -14.99 -20.40 22.12
C SER A 412 -14.86 -19.42 23.31
N ARG A 413 -13.72 -18.74 23.44
CA ARG A 413 -13.44 -17.82 24.54
C ARG A 413 -13.82 -16.38 24.20
N PRO A 414 -14.31 -15.60 25.18
CA PRO A 414 -14.50 -14.16 24.99
C PRO A 414 -13.19 -13.50 24.53
N THR A 415 -13.27 -12.66 23.50
CA THR A 415 -12.10 -12.02 22.90
C THR A 415 -12.33 -10.52 22.76
N VAL A 416 -11.38 -9.72 23.21
CA VAL A 416 -11.36 -8.28 22.98
C VAL A 416 -10.13 -7.91 22.17
N VAL A 417 -10.35 -7.24 21.06
CA VAL A 417 -9.27 -6.74 20.19
C VAL A 417 -9.14 -5.23 20.33
N TYR A 418 -7.91 -4.72 20.28
CA TYR A 418 -7.66 -3.29 20.24
C TYR A 418 -6.52 -2.94 19.28
N CYS A 419 -6.55 -1.72 18.75
CA CYS A 419 -5.44 -1.13 18.02
C CYS A 419 -5.11 0.27 18.58
N ALA A 420 -4.47 1.16 17.82
CA ALA A 420 -4.20 2.52 18.29
C ALA A 420 -5.50 3.33 18.48
N GLY A 421 -6.32 3.50 17.43
CA GLY A 421 -7.49 4.38 17.42
C GLY A 421 -8.84 3.72 17.10
N GLY A 422 -8.92 2.40 16.83
CA GLY A 422 -10.18 1.69 16.60
C GLY A 422 -10.48 1.28 15.14
N TYR A 423 -9.65 1.63 14.17
CA TYR A 423 -9.79 1.24 12.76
C TYR A 423 -9.37 -0.22 12.52
N ARG A 424 -8.11 -0.57 12.81
CA ARG A 424 -7.58 -1.94 12.65
C ARG A 424 -8.30 -2.95 13.53
N SER A 425 -8.77 -2.55 14.70
CA SER A 425 -9.52 -3.44 15.60
C SER A 425 -10.93 -3.76 15.09
N SER A 426 -11.58 -2.87 14.37
CA SER A 426 -12.85 -3.18 13.69
C SER A 426 -12.66 -4.23 12.60
N ILE A 427 -11.59 -4.11 11.80
CA ILE A 427 -11.22 -5.13 10.80
C ILE A 427 -11.00 -6.48 11.49
N ALA A 428 -10.18 -6.51 12.53
CA ALA A 428 -9.87 -7.74 13.27
C ALA A 428 -11.10 -8.36 13.92
N SER A 429 -11.95 -7.55 14.58
CA SER A 429 -13.19 -8.02 15.20
C SER A 429 -14.14 -8.66 14.19
N SER A 430 -14.35 -8.01 13.04
CA SER A 430 -15.20 -8.55 11.98
C SER A 430 -14.61 -9.83 11.34
N LEU A 431 -13.30 -9.87 11.14
CA LEU A 431 -12.60 -11.07 10.65
C LEU A 431 -12.73 -12.25 11.62
N LEU A 432 -12.53 -12.04 12.92
CA LEU A 432 -12.71 -13.08 13.96
C LEU A 432 -14.14 -13.60 13.98
N LYS A 433 -15.15 -12.71 13.91
CA LYS A 433 -16.56 -13.11 13.82
C LYS A 433 -16.84 -13.94 12.57
N ARG A 434 -16.30 -13.56 11.41
CA ARG A 434 -16.39 -14.35 10.18
C ARG A 434 -15.73 -15.73 10.35
N ALA A 435 -14.66 -15.81 11.12
CA ALA A 435 -13.96 -17.07 11.44
C ALA A 435 -14.66 -17.93 12.52
N GLY A 436 -15.83 -17.51 13.02
CA GLY A 436 -16.65 -18.29 13.95
C GLY A 436 -16.42 -18.01 15.43
N PHE A 437 -15.69 -16.98 15.79
CA PHE A 437 -15.56 -16.55 17.18
C PHE A 437 -16.90 -16.03 17.70
N VAL A 438 -17.34 -16.53 18.86
CA VAL A 438 -18.71 -16.30 19.35
C VAL A 438 -18.88 -14.97 20.11
N ASP A 439 -17.89 -14.56 20.88
CA ASP A 439 -17.93 -13.32 21.70
C ASP A 439 -16.71 -12.46 21.40
N VAL A 440 -16.86 -11.54 20.43
CA VAL A 440 -15.78 -10.62 20.00
C VAL A 440 -16.26 -9.18 20.15
N SER A 441 -15.41 -8.38 20.80
CA SER A 441 -15.58 -6.92 20.90
C SER A 441 -14.31 -6.21 20.50
N ASP A 442 -14.42 -4.97 20.01
CA ASP A 442 -13.28 -4.07 19.89
C ASP A 442 -13.40 -2.87 20.83
N VAL A 443 -12.31 -2.11 21.00
CA VAL A 443 -12.28 -0.98 21.93
C VAL A 443 -12.33 0.35 21.19
N LEU A 444 -13.32 1.18 21.51
CA LEU A 444 -13.46 2.55 21.02
C LEU A 444 -12.24 3.40 21.40
N GLY A 445 -11.66 4.08 20.43
CA GLY A 445 -10.45 4.90 20.62
C GLY A 445 -9.19 4.10 20.94
N GLY A 446 -9.25 2.76 20.92
CA GLY A 446 -8.11 1.86 20.98
C GLY A 446 -7.20 2.08 22.19
N PHE A 447 -5.89 1.83 21.99
CA PHE A 447 -4.88 1.88 23.06
C PHE A 447 -4.77 3.24 23.74
N GLU A 448 -4.93 4.33 22.99
CA GLU A 448 -4.88 5.68 23.55
C GLU A 448 -5.97 5.89 24.60
N SER A 449 -7.21 5.50 24.29
CA SER A 449 -8.33 5.57 25.23
C SER A 449 -8.16 4.62 26.41
N ILE A 450 -7.59 3.42 26.17
CA ILE A 450 -7.31 2.45 27.24
C ILE A 450 -6.30 3.02 28.25
N VAL A 451 -5.24 3.66 27.77
CA VAL A 451 -4.23 4.30 28.63
C VAL A 451 -4.84 5.39 29.50
N LEU A 452 -5.73 6.21 28.94
CA LEU A 452 -6.43 7.26 29.67
C LEU A 452 -7.41 6.72 30.73
N ALA A 453 -8.02 5.55 30.48
CA ALA A 453 -8.95 4.90 31.41
C ALA A 453 -8.24 3.99 32.44
N ARG A 454 -6.91 3.87 32.37
CA ARG A 454 -6.10 3.02 33.24
C ARG A 454 -6.30 3.35 34.74
N PRO A 455 -6.50 2.32 35.61
CA PRO A 455 -6.59 2.54 37.06
C PRO A 455 -5.29 3.17 37.59
N PRO A 456 -5.37 4.01 38.64
CA PRO A 456 -4.17 4.64 39.25
C PRO A 456 -3.10 3.66 39.72
N GLN A 457 -3.51 2.41 40.03
CA GLN A 457 -2.60 1.34 40.54
C GLN A 457 -1.88 0.57 39.42
N GLY A 458 -2.10 0.94 38.15
CA GLY A 458 -1.55 0.24 36.99
C GLY A 458 -2.37 -0.99 36.57
N TRP A 459 -1.81 -1.76 35.63
CA TRP A 459 -2.40 -3.02 35.12
C TRP A 459 -1.96 -4.18 36.00
#